data_4644ab394d170bbc4ea18d365b4df1e3
#
_entry.id   4644ab394d170bbc4ea18d365b4df1e3
#
_cell.length_a   1.000
_cell.length_b   1.000
_cell.length_c   1.000
_cell.angle_alpha   90.00
_cell.angle_beta   90.00
_cell.angle_gamma   90.00
#
_symmetry.space_group_name_H-M   'P 1'
#
loop_
_entity.id
_entity.type
_entity.pdbx_description
1 polymer ?
#
loop_
_entity_poly.entity_id
_entity_poly.type
_entity_poly.pdbx_seq_one_letter_code
_entity_poly.pdbx_strand_id
1 'polypeptide(L)'
;MLDFIIRRLIAIIPVLTVVAVFVFLMLRLTPGDPAAVIAGDNATSDQIADIRTKLGLDEPIWTQFVIWIGNILQGNFGESFFFKKTVAELIAQRVEPTLALAVCTLIIAITVAVPMGVLAAYRHGSLIDRFVMGFSVLGFSVPVFVIGYCLIYVFAIELGWLPVQGYVRIGVNFWGFLERMVLPSVTLAVIFVALIARMTRASVLEVLNEDYIRTARAKGLSNRVVLMRHALRNAAVPILTVIGLGIAGLIGGAVVTESVYGLPGLGRLTVEAVLSRDFPTIQTVILLFSVVYVVINLLIDISYTLFDPRIRY
;
A
#
# COMPACT_ATOMS: atom_id res chain seq x y z
N MET A 1 -7.40 18.81 19.03
CA MET A 1 -6.98 18.56 17.65
C MET A 1 -5.50 18.84 17.43
N LEU A 2 -5.01 20.07 17.65
CA LEU A 2 -3.60 20.39 17.43
C LEU A 2 -2.67 19.56 18.32
N ASP A 3 -2.95 19.46 19.62
CA ASP A 3 -2.17 18.66 20.57
C ASP A 3 -2.14 17.16 20.19
N PHE A 4 -3.26 16.61 19.73
CA PHE A 4 -3.32 15.25 19.21
C PHE A 4 -2.41 15.04 18.00
N ILE A 5 -2.47 15.96 17.03
CA ILE A 5 -1.62 15.89 15.82
C ILE A 5 -0.14 15.99 16.20
N ILE A 6 0.21 16.91 17.10
CA ILE A 6 1.59 17.07 17.59
C ILE A 6 2.09 15.80 18.27
N ARG A 7 1.32 15.23 19.18
CA ARG A 7 1.70 13.97 19.85
C ARG A 7 1.88 12.81 18.87
N ARG A 8 1.01 12.73 17.86
CA ARG A 8 1.14 11.71 16.79
C ARG A 8 2.39 11.94 15.94
N LEU A 9 2.69 13.19 15.57
CA LEU A 9 3.92 13.54 14.85
C LEU A 9 5.18 13.20 15.65
N ILE A 10 5.18 13.47 16.96
CA ILE A 10 6.30 13.09 17.84
C ILE A 10 6.45 11.57 17.91
N ALA A 11 5.33 10.82 17.98
CA ALA A 11 5.35 9.36 18.02
C ALA A 11 5.87 8.71 16.72
N ILE A 12 5.88 9.43 15.60
CA ILE A 12 6.46 9.00 14.33
C ILE A 12 7.99 8.92 14.39
N ILE A 13 8.62 9.84 15.09
CA ILE A 13 10.10 9.96 15.15
C ILE A 13 10.76 8.66 15.62
N PRO A 14 10.38 8.05 16.76
CA PRO A 14 10.97 6.78 17.19
C PRO A 14 10.80 5.66 16.16
N VAL A 15 9.64 5.57 15.53
CA VAL A 15 9.35 4.53 14.52
C VAL A 15 10.28 4.68 13.31
N LEU A 16 10.36 5.90 12.74
CA LEU A 16 11.25 6.16 11.62
C LEU A 16 12.73 5.99 11.99
N THR A 17 13.10 6.33 13.23
CA THR A 17 14.47 6.12 13.72
C THR A 17 14.81 4.63 13.76
N VAL A 18 13.94 3.79 14.30
CA VAL A 18 14.15 2.33 14.33
C VAL A 18 14.28 1.76 12.93
N VAL A 19 13.39 2.18 12.00
CA VAL A 19 13.47 1.75 10.60
C VAL A 19 14.76 2.23 9.94
N ALA A 20 15.15 3.50 10.16
CA ALA A 20 16.39 4.05 9.61
C ALA A 20 17.63 3.28 10.11
N VAL A 21 17.71 2.99 11.41
CA VAL A 21 18.79 2.17 11.98
C VAL A 21 18.81 0.77 11.37
N PHE A 22 17.64 0.11 11.27
CA PHE A 22 17.55 -1.22 10.70
C PHE A 22 18.00 -1.24 9.23
N VAL A 23 17.49 -0.32 8.42
CA VAL A 23 17.82 -0.20 6.99
C VAL A 23 19.29 0.15 6.78
N PHE A 24 19.84 1.02 7.63
CA PHE A 24 21.27 1.34 7.62
C PHE A 24 22.13 0.12 7.95
N LEU A 25 21.77 -0.65 8.97
CA LEU A 25 22.50 -1.84 9.37
C LEU A 25 22.40 -2.98 8.36
N MET A 26 21.33 -3.04 7.57
CA MET A 26 21.09 -4.11 6.59
C MET A 26 22.27 -4.28 5.61
N LEU A 27 22.83 -3.19 5.10
CA LEU A 27 24.03 -3.23 4.25
C LEU A 27 25.25 -3.79 4.99
N ARG A 28 25.41 -3.45 6.26
CA ARG A 28 26.60 -3.76 7.07
C ARG A 28 26.55 -5.15 7.68
N LEU A 29 25.37 -5.71 7.84
CA LEU A 29 25.17 -7.09 8.31
C LEU A 29 25.20 -8.10 7.16
N THR A 30 25.22 -7.63 5.90
CA THR A 30 25.39 -8.50 4.74
C THR A 30 26.77 -9.14 4.78
N PRO A 31 26.89 -10.48 4.65
CA PRO A 31 28.18 -11.15 4.63
C PRO A 31 29.06 -10.66 3.47
N GLY A 32 30.32 -10.32 3.79
CA GLY A 32 31.31 -9.80 2.84
C GLY A 32 31.56 -8.29 3.00
N ASP A 33 32.48 -7.77 2.18
CA ASP A 33 32.75 -6.33 2.12
C ASP A 33 31.63 -5.64 1.34
N PRO A 34 30.87 -4.70 1.94
CA PRO A 34 29.80 -3.98 1.26
C PRO A 34 30.25 -3.31 -0.05
N ALA A 35 31.47 -2.76 -0.09
CA ALA A 35 32.01 -2.13 -1.28
C ALA A 35 32.22 -3.16 -2.42
N ALA A 36 32.77 -4.33 -2.09
CA ALA A 36 32.96 -5.41 -3.05
C ALA A 36 31.61 -5.99 -3.56
N VAL A 37 30.64 -6.14 -2.66
CA VAL A 37 29.28 -6.61 -3.01
C VAL A 37 28.60 -5.66 -4.00
N ILE A 38 28.74 -4.36 -3.78
CA ILE A 38 28.16 -3.32 -4.67
C ILE A 38 28.91 -3.24 -5.98
N ALA A 39 30.23 -3.34 -5.95
CA ALA A 39 31.10 -3.28 -7.14
C ALA A 39 30.86 -4.46 -8.10
N GLY A 40 30.43 -5.61 -7.57
CA GLY A 40 30.21 -6.85 -8.32
C GLY A 40 31.48 -7.64 -8.59
N ASP A 41 31.30 -8.88 -9.08
CA ASP A 41 32.37 -9.90 -9.18
C ASP A 41 33.50 -9.52 -10.16
N ASN A 42 33.27 -8.58 -11.08
CA ASN A 42 34.24 -8.16 -12.10
C ASN A 42 34.92 -6.80 -11.77
N ALA A 43 34.73 -6.26 -10.57
CA ALA A 43 35.28 -4.96 -10.20
C ALA A 43 36.78 -5.03 -9.91
N THR A 44 37.50 -3.98 -10.32
CA THR A 44 38.92 -3.82 -9.97
C THR A 44 39.06 -3.33 -8.51
N SER A 45 40.24 -3.55 -7.92
CA SER A 45 40.56 -3.07 -6.58
C SER A 45 40.35 -1.56 -6.43
N ASP A 46 40.67 -0.79 -7.48
CA ASP A 46 40.49 0.67 -7.48
C ASP A 46 39.01 1.07 -7.48
N GLN A 47 38.16 0.35 -8.21
CA GLN A 47 36.70 0.58 -8.20
C GLN A 47 36.09 0.27 -6.82
N ILE A 48 36.54 -0.81 -6.16
CA ILE A 48 36.11 -1.16 -4.81
C ILE A 48 36.53 -0.06 -3.83
N ALA A 49 37.77 0.43 -3.91
CA ALA A 49 38.28 1.49 -3.06
C ALA A 49 37.52 2.81 -3.25
N ASP A 50 37.18 3.17 -4.51
CA ASP A 50 36.36 4.36 -4.83
C ASP A 50 34.96 4.28 -4.22
N ILE A 51 34.29 3.13 -4.35
CA ILE A 51 32.98 2.90 -3.73
C ILE A 51 33.06 2.96 -2.19
N ARG A 52 34.11 2.36 -1.60
CA ARG A 52 34.34 2.37 -0.16
C ARG A 52 34.47 3.81 0.36
N THR A 53 35.25 4.62 -0.34
CA THR A 53 35.44 6.04 0.00
C THR A 53 34.14 6.85 -0.17
N LYS A 54 33.43 6.65 -1.29
CA LYS A 54 32.14 7.34 -1.55
C LYS A 54 31.06 7.02 -0.52
N LEU A 55 31.04 5.79 0.00
CA LEU A 55 30.11 5.36 1.02
C LEU A 55 30.60 5.64 2.44
N GLY A 56 31.82 6.16 2.61
CA GLY A 56 32.44 6.43 3.91
C GLY A 56 32.62 5.19 4.78
N LEU A 57 32.84 4.01 4.19
CA LEU A 57 32.89 2.73 4.89
C LEU A 57 34.12 2.58 5.78
N ASP A 58 35.13 3.43 5.63
CA ASP A 58 36.34 3.46 6.43
C ASP A 58 36.17 4.22 7.77
N GLU A 59 35.07 4.98 7.89
CA GLU A 59 34.73 5.73 9.09
C GLU A 59 34.08 4.83 10.16
N PRO A 60 34.10 5.24 11.44
CA PRO A 60 33.36 4.56 12.51
C PRO A 60 31.87 4.48 12.17
N ILE A 61 31.20 3.39 12.55
CA ILE A 61 29.81 3.10 12.17
C ILE A 61 28.81 4.22 12.54
N TRP A 62 29.08 4.93 13.66
CA TRP A 62 28.27 6.08 14.08
C TRP A 62 28.42 7.28 13.15
N THR A 63 29.66 7.56 12.71
CA THR A 63 29.95 8.61 11.74
C THR A 63 29.27 8.32 10.42
N GLN A 64 29.35 7.07 9.95
CA GLN A 64 28.67 6.61 8.75
C GLN A 64 27.14 6.82 8.84
N PHE A 65 26.54 6.48 10.00
CA PHE A 65 25.09 6.67 10.20
C PHE A 65 24.70 8.15 10.15
N VAL A 66 25.46 9.01 10.84
CA VAL A 66 25.18 10.46 10.88
C VAL A 66 25.33 11.08 9.48
N ILE A 67 26.36 10.71 8.73
CA ILE A 67 26.56 11.17 7.34
C ILE A 67 25.41 10.70 6.47
N TRP A 68 25.04 9.42 6.54
CA TRP A 68 23.98 8.83 5.74
C TRP A 68 22.63 9.48 6.02
N ILE A 69 22.21 9.62 7.27
CA ILE A 69 20.96 10.25 7.63
C ILE A 69 20.94 11.75 7.27
N GLY A 70 22.08 12.43 7.42
CA GLY A 70 22.26 13.82 7.01
C GLY A 70 22.06 14.02 5.51
N ASN A 71 22.59 13.12 4.69
CA ASN A 71 22.38 13.12 3.24
C ASN A 71 20.90 12.89 2.88
N ILE A 72 20.24 11.93 3.53
CA ILE A 72 18.81 11.67 3.32
C ILE A 72 17.96 12.90 3.66
N LEU A 73 18.22 13.56 4.78
CA LEU A 73 17.48 14.76 5.20
C LEU A 73 17.70 15.95 4.26
N GLN A 74 18.80 15.98 3.51
CA GLN A 74 19.08 16.97 2.46
C GLN A 74 18.51 16.56 1.09
N GLY A 75 17.83 15.41 0.99
CA GLY A 75 17.29 14.88 -0.27
C GLY A 75 18.32 14.18 -1.16
N ASN A 76 19.53 13.95 -0.65
CA ASN A 76 20.54 13.16 -1.34
C ASN A 76 20.43 11.69 -0.93
N PHE A 77 19.78 10.90 -1.76
CA PHE A 77 19.55 9.46 -1.54
C PHE A 77 20.67 8.58 -2.13
N GLY A 78 21.74 9.21 -2.66
CA GLY A 78 22.82 8.51 -3.32
C GLY A 78 22.52 8.14 -4.78
N GLU A 79 23.45 7.38 -5.36
CA GLU A 79 23.39 6.90 -6.72
C GLU A 79 23.21 5.39 -6.75
N SER A 80 22.41 4.91 -7.67
CA SER A 80 22.28 3.50 -7.99
C SER A 80 23.47 3.06 -8.84
N PHE A 81 24.23 2.11 -8.34
CA PHE A 81 25.36 1.54 -9.08
C PHE A 81 24.88 0.65 -10.23
N PHE A 82 23.73 0.04 -10.09
CA PHE A 82 23.13 -0.85 -11.11
C PHE A 82 22.44 -0.05 -12.22
N PHE A 83 21.57 0.90 -11.87
CA PHE A 83 20.83 1.69 -12.86
C PHE A 83 21.59 2.91 -13.38
N LYS A 84 22.75 3.25 -12.80
CA LYS A 84 23.60 4.40 -13.17
C LYS A 84 22.84 5.73 -13.20
N LYS A 85 21.94 5.91 -12.24
CA LYS A 85 21.10 7.09 -12.03
C LYS A 85 21.02 7.42 -10.56
N THR A 86 20.66 8.67 -10.25
CA THR A 86 20.36 9.03 -8.86
C THR A 86 19.12 8.27 -8.38
N VAL A 87 19.13 7.85 -7.11
CA VAL A 87 17.98 7.14 -6.53
C VAL A 87 16.73 8.03 -6.52
N ALA A 88 16.89 9.35 -6.33
CA ALA A 88 15.81 10.32 -6.42
C ALA A 88 15.11 10.29 -7.79
N GLU A 89 15.89 10.24 -8.88
CA GLU A 89 15.35 10.17 -10.24
C GLU A 89 14.61 8.85 -10.49
N LEU A 90 15.17 7.72 -10.02
CA LEU A 90 14.52 6.41 -10.14
C LEU A 90 13.17 6.39 -9.44
N ILE A 91 13.10 6.93 -8.22
CA ILE A 91 11.86 7.04 -7.45
C ILE A 91 10.86 7.95 -8.16
N ALA A 92 11.28 9.15 -8.58
CA ALA A 92 10.39 10.12 -9.24
C ALA A 92 9.73 9.54 -10.50
N GLN A 93 10.45 8.71 -11.28
CA GLN A 93 9.91 8.04 -12.46
C GLN A 93 8.89 6.94 -12.14
N ARG A 94 8.94 6.36 -10.92
CA ARG A 94 8.19 5.15 -10.54
C ARG A 94 7.09 5.38 -9.49
N VAL A 95 7.00 6.58 -8.91
CA VAL A 95 5.94 6.92 -7.93
C VAL A 95 4.56 6.94 -8.57
N GLU A 96 4.42 7.54 -9.78
CA GLU A 96 3.13 7.69 -10.44
C GLU A 96 2.42 6.36 -10.68
N PRO A 97 3.04 5.30 -11.27
CA PRO A 97 2.38 4.00 -11.46
C PRO A 97 1.91 3.35 -10.16
N THR A 98 2.72 3.39 -9.10
CA THR A 98 2.36 2.82 -7.80
C THR A 98 1.19 3.56 -7.16
N LEU A 99 1.21 4.90 -7.16
CA LEU A 99 0.11 5.70 -6.63
C LEU A 99 -1.17 5.50 -7.45
N ALA A 100 -1.06 5.45 -8.78
CA ALA A 100 -2.19 5.19 -9.66
C ALA A 100 -2.82 3.82 -9.37
N LEU A 101 -2.00 2.77 -9.23
CA LEU A 101 -2.47 1.43 -8.86
C LEU A 101 -3.18 1.45 -7.49
N ALA A 102 -2.59 2.09 -6.49
CA ALA A 102 -3.17 2.18 -5.15
C ALA A 102 -4.52 2.90 -5.17
N VAL A 103 -4.60 4.07 -5.82
CA VAL A 103 -5.83 4.86 -5.89
C VAL A 103 -6.93 4.13 -6.66
N CYS A 104 -6.64 3.58 -7.85
CA CYS A 104 -7.61 2.81 -8.62
C CYS A 104 -8.11 1.58 -7.85
N THR A 105 -7.20 0.85 -7.21
CA THR A 105 -7.55 -0.30 -6.35
C THR A 105 -8.48 0.10 -5.22
N LEU A 106 -8.18 1.19 -4.50
CA LEU A 106 -9.01 1.66 -3.39
C LEU A 106 -10.39 2.11 -3.85
N ILE A 107 -10.48 2.82 -4.97
CA ILE A 107 -11.76 3.23 -5.55
C ILE A 107 -12.61 1.99 -5.84
N ILE A 108 -12.06 0.99 -6.53
CA ILE A 108 -12.77 -0.26 -6.84
C ILE A 108 -13.15 -0.99 -5.54
N ALA A 109 -12.19 -1.15 -4.62
CA ALA A 109 -12.42 -1.89 -3.39
C ALA A 109 -13.54 -1.26 -2.55
N ILE A 110 -13.51 0.04 -2.31
CA ILE A 110 -14.50 0.72 -1.48
C ILE A 110 -15.86 0.75 -2.15
N THR A 111 -15.93 1.10 -3.44
CA THR A 111 -17.19 1.23 -4.19
C THR A 111 -17.91 -0.10 -4.38
N VAL A 112 -17.19 -1.22 -4.39
CA VAL A 112 -17.75 -2.56 -4.49
C VAL A 112 -18.00 -3.17 -3.11
N ALA A 113 -17.03 -3.12 -2.21
CA ALA A 113 -17.10 -3.84 -0.94
C ALA A 113 -18.13 -3.27 0.05
N VAL A 114 -18.21 -1.94 0.16
CA VAL A 114 -19.15 -1.32 1.11
C VAL A 114 -20.60 -1.61 0.75
N PRO A 115 -21.07 -1.41 -0.52
CA PRO A 115 -22.41 -1.81 -0.90
C PRO A 115 -22.68 -3.31 -0.76
N MET A 116 -21.72 -4.17 -1.12
CA MET A 116 -21.84 -5.62 -0.96
C MET A 116 -22.00 -6.02 0.52
N GLY A 117 -21.20 -5.45 1.42
CA GLY A 117 -21.27 -5.71 2.85
C GLY A 117 -22.58 -5.23 3.49
N VAL A 118 -23.03 -4.02 3.12
CA VAL A 118 -24.34 -3.47 3.56
C VAL A 118 -25.49 -4.35 3.09
N LEU A 119 -25.46 -4.78 1.81
CA LEU A 119 -26.50 -5.65 1.24
C LEU A 119 -26.52 -7.03 1.91
N ALA A 120 -25.36 -7.60 2.17
CA ALA A 120 -25.23 -8.86 2.89
C ALA A 120 -25.75 -8.76 4.34
N ALA A 121 -25.45 -7.68 5.06
CA ALA A 121 -26.00 -7.42 6.38
C ALA A 121 -27.53 -7.26 6.38
N TYR A 122 -28.05 -6.48 5.43
CA TYR A 122 -29.49 -6.25 5.29
C TYR A 122 -30.25 -7.55 4.98
N ARG A 123 -29.69 -8.41 4.13
CA ARG A 123 -30.26 -9.71 3.76
C ARG A 123 -29.59 -10.87 4.50
N HIS A 124 -29.30 -10.68 5.77
CA HIS A 124 -28.67 -11.69 6.61
C HIS A 124 -29.33 -13.07 6.51
N GLY A 125 -28.50 -14.13 6.37
CA GLY A 125 -28.96 -15.51 6.23
C GLY A 125 -29.45 -15.89 4.81
N SER A 126 -29.59 -14.94 3.89
CA SER A 126 -30.01 -15.18 2.50
C SER A 126 -28.86 -15.74 1.63
N LEU A 127 -29.21 -16.15 0.39
CA LEU A 127 -28.22 -16.56 -0.62
C LEU A 127 -27.20 -15.45 -0.95
N ILE A 128 -27.64 -14.18 -0.93
CA ILE A 128 -26.76 -13.02 -1.17
C ILE A 128 -25.71 -12.94 -0.06
N ASP A 129 -26.11 -13.07 1.19
CA ASP A 129 -25.21 -13.08 2.31
C ASP A 129 -24.19 -14.22 2.22
N ARG A 130 -24.66 -15.43 1.92
CA ARG A 130 -23.78 -16.59 1.73
C ARG A 130 -22.82 -16.42 0.57
N PHE A 131 -23.27 -15.83 -0.55
CA PHE A 131 -22.41 -15.55 -1.70
C PHE A 131 -21.30 -14.54 -1.35
N VAL A 132 -21.66 -13.41 -0.71
CA VAL A 132 -20.67 -12.40 -0.28
C VAL A 132 -19.65 -12.98 0.68
N MET A 133 -20.09 -13.81 1.64
CA MET A 133 -19.21 -14.46 2.59
C MET A 133 -18.31 -15.52 1.91
N GLY A 134 -18.87 -16.32 1.00
CA GLY A 134 -18.11 -17.27 0.19
C GLY A 134 -17.05 -16.59 -0.68
N PHE A 135 -17.43 -15.51 -1.38
CA PHE A 135 -16.50 -14.68 -2.12
C PHE A 135 -15.39 -14.10 -1.23
N SER A 136 -15.74 -13.64 -0.01
CA SER A 136 -14.75 -13.12 0.93
C SER A 136 -13.74 -14.18 1.38
N VAL A 137 -14.19 -15.42 1.59
CA VAL A 137 -13.29 -16.54 1.94
C VAL A 137 -12.38 -16.86 0.76
N LEU A 138 -12.94 -17.02 -0.43
CA LEU A 138 -12.17 -17.34 -1.65
C LEU A 138 -11.16 -16.24 -2.00
N GLY A 139 -11.59 -14.98 -1.96
CA GLY A 139 -10.72 -13.83 -2.29
C GLY A 139 -9.52 -13.69 -1.35
N PHE A 140 -9.62 -14.18 -0.12
CA PHE A 140 -8.51 -14.20 0.84
C PHE A 140 -7.62 -15.45 0.69
N SER A 141 -8.17 -16.55 0.20
CA SER A 141 -7.46 -17.82 0.12
C SER A 141 -6.59 -17.94 -1.13
N VAL A 142 -6.94 -17.23 -2.20
CA VAL A 142 -6.22 -17.30 -3.48
C VAL A 142 -5.09 -16.26 -3.51
N PRO A 143 -3.84 -16.66 -3.78
CA PRO A 143 -2.74 -15.70 -3.93
C PRO A 143 -3.00 -14.67 -5.03
N VAL A 144 -2.64 -13.41 -4.80
CA VAL A 144 -2.91 -12.29 -5.73
C VAL A 144 -2.37 -12.52 -7.13
N PHE A 145 -1.18 -13.12 -7.27
CA PHE A 145 -0.60 -13.41 -8.58
C PHE A 145 -1.40 -14.44 -9.36
N VAL A 146 -2.01 -15.43 -8.69
CA VAL A 146 -2.89 -16.42 -9.34
C VAL A 146 -4.12 -15.71 -9.92
N ILE A 147 -4.76 -14.83 -9.14
CA ILE A 147 -5.88 -14.02 -9.62
C ILE A 147 -5.43 -13.19 -10.83
N GLY A 148 -4.25 -12.56 -10.76
CA GLY A 148 -3.68 -11.78 -11.84
C GLY A 148 -3.50 -12.57 -13.13
N TYR A 149 -2.87 -13.74 -13.07
CA TYR A 149 -2.69 -14.60 -14.23
C TYR A 149 -4.02 -15.14 -14.79
N CYS A 150 -4.98 -15.49 -13.94
CA CYS A 150 -6.32 -15.88 -14.41
C CYS A 150 -7.03 -14.74 -15.16
N LEU A 151 -6.95 -13.50 -14.63
CA LEU A 151 -7.56 -12.34 -15.30
C LEU A 151 -6.84 -12.00 -16.62
N ILE A 152 -5.52 -12.08 -16.66
CA ILE A 152 -4.74 -11.93 -17.90
C ILE A 152 -5.19 -12.98 -18.92
N TYR A 153 -5.23 -14.24 -18.52
CA TYR A 153 -5.61 -15.34 -19.41
C TYR A 153 -6.98 -15.11 -20.03
N VAL A 154 -8.00 -14.82 -19.20
CA VAL A 154 -9.37 -14.64 -19.68
C VAL A 154 -9.54 -13.35 -20.46
N PHE A 155 -9.16 -12.19 -19.91
CA PHE A 155 -9.52 -10.89 -20.49
C PHE A 155 -8.51 -10.34 -21.50
N ALA A 156 -7.27 -10.73 -21.40
CA ALA A 156 -6.25 -10.24 -22.32
C ALA A 156 -5.91 -11.25 -23.44
N ILE A 157 -5.84 -12.56 -23.14
CA ILE A 157 -5.45 -13.57 -24.10
C ILE A 157 -6.70 -14.14 -24.84
N GLU A 158 -7.69 -14.67 -24.11
CA GLU A 158 -8.83 -15.32 -24.74
C GLU A 158 -9.83 -14.32 -25.36
N LEU A 159 -10.16 -13.26 -24.63
CA LEU A 159 -11.14 -12.27 -25.09
C LEU A 159 -10.50 -11.10 -25.84
N GLY A 160 -9.21 -10.82 -25.66
CA GLY A 160 -8.53 -9.71 -26.31
C GLY A 160 -9.06 -8.32 -25.94
N TRP A 161 -9.75 -8.18 -24.79
CA TRP A 161 -10.40 -6.92 -24.42
C TRP A 161 -9.44 -5.91 -23.81
N LEU A 162 -8.43 -6.37 -23.07
CA LEU A 162 -7.52 -5.52 -22.31
C LEU A 162 -6.06 -5.93 -22.56
N PRO A 163 -5.11 -5.00 -22.49
CA PRO A 163 -3.71 -5.31 -22.67
C PRO A 163 -3.14 -6.11 -21.50
N VAL A 164 -2.17 -6.99 -21.80
CA VAL A 164 -1.50 -7.83 -20.80
C VAL A 164 -0.61 -7.00 -19.87
N GLN A 165 0.17 -6.06 -20.43
CA GLN A 165 1.23 -5.36 -19.72
C GLN A 165 1.39 -3.90 -20.19
N GLY A 166 2.13 -3.15 -19.42
CA GLY A 166 2.54 -1.79 -19.74
C GLY A 166 1.81 -0.73 -18.95
N TYR A 167 2.33 0.47 -19.02
CA TYR A 167 1.81 1.66 -18.34
C TYR A 167 1.75 2.84 -19.29
N VAL A 168 0.69 3.61 -19.21
CA VAL A 168 0.53 4.90 -19.89
C VAL A 168 0.22 5.95 -18.82
N ARG A 169 0.94 7.06 -18.85
CA ARG A 169 0.71 8.15 -17.89
C ARG A 169 -0.67 8.76 -18.09
N ILE A 170 -1.36 9.05 -16.99
CA ILE A 170 -2.71 9.62 -17.00
C ILE A 170 -2.77 10.95 -17.77
N GLY A 171 -1.71 11.76 -17.67
CA GLY A 171 -1.61 13.07 -18.35
C GLY A 171 -1.34 12.98 -19.85
N VAL A 172 -0.93 11.80 -20.38
CA VAL A 172 -0.65 11.59 -21.80
C VAL A 172 -1.86 11.06 -22.54
N ASN A 173 -2.49 10.01 -22.01
CA ASN A 173 -3.68 9.41 -22.60
C ASN A 173 -4.52 8.74 -21.50
N PHE A 174 -5.61 9.38 -21.12
CA PHE A 174 -6.49 8.90 -20.06
C PHE A 174 -7.13 7.53 -20.36
N TRP A 175 -7.59 7.30 -21.59
CA TRP A 175 -8.20 6.02 -21.97
C TRP A 175 -7.18 4.89 -22.02
N GLY A 176 -6.00 5.15 -22.61
CA GLY A 176 -4.89 4.18 -22.58
C GLY A 176 -4.37 3.89 -21.18
N PHE A 177 -4.45 4.86 -20.26
CA PHE A 177 -4.18 4.65 -18.83
C PHE A 177 -5.22 3.70 -18.22
N LEU A 178 -6.52 3.98 -18.42
CA LEU A 178 -7.59 3.13 -17.85
C LEU A 178 -7.50 1.69 -18.36
N GLU A 179 -7.34 1.48 -19.66
CA GLU A 179 -7.22 0.14 -20.24
C GLU A 179 -6.13 -0.70 -19.56
N ARG A 180 -5.00 -0.09 -19.23
CA ARG A 180 -3.85 -0.78 -18.60
C ARG A 180 -3.96 -0.90 -17.10
N MET A 181 -4.77 -0.06 -16.45
CA MET A 181 -4.95 -0.08 -15.00
C MET A 181 -6.11 -0.96 -14.53
N VAL A 182 -7.07 -1.31 -15.41
CA VAL A 182 -8.23 -2.14 -15.03
C VAL A 182 -7.81 -3.48 -14.45
N LEU A 183 -7.05 -4.29 -15.19
CA LEU A 183 -6.66 -5.64 -14.74
C LEU A 183 -5.80 -5.62 -13.47
N PRO A 184 -4.72 -4.82 -13.39
CA PRO A 184 -3.92 -4.73 -12.16
C PRO A 184 -4.73 -4.28 -10.95
N SER A 185 -5.57 -3.24 -11.13
CA SER A 185 -6.39 -2.70 -10.05
C SER A 185 -7.46 -3.67 -9.57
N VAL A 186 -8.14 -4.37 -10.49
CA VAL A 186 -9.13 -5.41 -10.13
C VAL A 186 -8.45 -6.58 -9.42
N THR A 187 -7.30 -7.04 -9.93
CA THR A 187 -6.52 -8.12 -9.30
C THR A 187 -6.25 -7.82 -7.85
N LEU A 188 -5.71 -6.65 -7.58
CA LEU A 188 -5.36 -6.23 -6.23
C LEU A 188 -6.60 -5.94 -5.39
N ALA A 189 -7.67 -5.38 -6.00
CA ALA A 189 -8.91 -5.05 -5.31
C ALA A 189 -9.66 -6.28 -4.79
N VAL A 190 -9.58 -7.45 -5.42
CA VAL A 190 -10.31 -8.66 -4.99
C VAL A 190 -10.09 -8.96 -3.51
N ILE A 191 -8.82 -8.91 -3.05
CA ILE A 191 -8.46 -9.17 -1.65
C ILE A 191 -9.06 -8.11 -0.72
N PHE A 192 -8.98 -6.83 -1.11
CA PHE A 192 -9.51 -5.74 -0.30
C PHE A 192 -11.04 -5.72 -0.30
N VAL A 193 -11.68 -6.04 -1.41
CA VAL A 193 -13.14 -6.23 -1.48
C VAL A 193 -13.57 -7.32 -0.50
N ALA A 194 -12.89 -8.46 -0.50
CA ALA A 194 -13.16 -9.56 0.40
C ALA A 194 -13.07 -9.14 1.88
N LEU A 195 -12.01 -8.42 2.24
CA LEU A 195 -11.77 -7.95 3.60
C LEU A 195 -12.80 -6.90 4.04
N ILE A 196 -12.96 -5.85 3.24
CA ILE A 196 -13.84 -4.71 3.54
C ILE A 196 -15.30 -5.13 3.56
N ALA A 197 -15.76 -5.96 2.60
CA ALA A 197 -17.15 -6.43 2.55
C ALA A 197 -17.51 -7.25 3.79
N ARG A 198 -16.63 -8.17 4.21
CA ARG A 198 -16.82 -8.96 5.43
C ARG A 198 -16.93 -8.09 6.66
N MET A 199 -16.03 -7.11 6.82
CA MET A 199 -16.06 -6.20 7.96
C MET A 199 -17.26 -5.27 7.93
N THR A 200 -17.60 -4.71 6.76
CA THR A 200 -18.80 -3.89 6.58
C THR A 200 -20.06 -4.67 6.97
N ARG A 201 -20.17 -5.92 6.52
CA ARG A 201 -21.28 -6.79 6.90
C ARG A 201 -21.35 -6.98 8.42
N ALA A 202 -20.25 -7.34 9.04
CA ALA A 202 -20.22 -7.59 10.50
C ALA A 202 -20.63 -6.34 11.29
N SER A 203 -20.00 -5.20 11.00
CA SER A 203 -20.26 -3.94 11.71
C SER A 203 -21.67 -3.40 11.48
N VAL A 204 -22.18 -3.49 10.24
CA VAL A 204 -23.56 -3.06 9.95
C VAL A 204 -24.59 -3.98 10.62
N LEU A 205 -24.35 -5.30 10.65
CA LEU A 205 -25.23 -6.26 11.31
C LEU A 205 -25.30 -6.02 12.82
N GLU A 206 -24.18 -5.75 13.47
CA GLU A 206 -24.11 -5.39 14.88
C GLU A 206 -24.96 -4.16 15.17
N VAL A 207 -24.75 -3.08 14.42
CA VAL A 207 -25.51 -1.83 14.55
C VAL A 207 -27.00 -2.03 14.30
N LEU A 208 -27.41 -2.89 13.36
CA LEU A 208 -28.83 -3.13 13.06
C LEU A 208 -29.60 -3.80 14.20
N ASN A 209 -28.92 -4.38 15.17
CA ASN A 209 -29.50 -5.01 16.35
C ASN A 209 -29.64 -4.04 17.53
N GLU A 210 -29.13 -2.83 17.43
CA GLU A 210 -29.20 -1.80 18.49
C GLU A 210 -30.62 -1.26 18.72
N ASP A 211 -30.95 -0.89 19.95
CA ASP A 211 -32.28 -0.43 20.33
C ASP A 211 -32.71 0.89 19.66
N TYR A 212 -31.75 1.79 19.37
CA TYR A 212 -32.09 3.01 18.67
C TYR A 212 -32.50 2.76 17.22
N ILE A 213 -32.05 1.67 16.59
CA ILE A 213 -32.49 1.23 15.25
C ILE A 213 -33.93 0.72 15.33
N ARG A 214 -34.31 -0.02 16.39
CA ARG A 214 -35.70 -0.43 16.61
C ARG A 214 -36.60 0.79 16.79
N THR A 215 -36.15 1.77 17.54
CA THR A 215 -36.87 3.05 17.72
C THR A 215 -37.04 3.80 16.39
N ALA A 216 -35.99 3.85 15.56
CA ALA A 216 -36.04 4.49 14.25
C ALA A 216 -37.08 3.83 13.33
N ARG A 217 -37.16 2.49 13.32
CA ARG A 217 -38.17 1.73 12.59
C ARG A 217 -39.56 1.97 13.13
N ALA A 218 -39.74 1.99 14.46
CA ALA A 218 -41.02 2.29 15.10
C ALA A 218 -41.56 3.69 14.76
N LYS A 219 -40.64 4.65 14.50
CA LYS A 219 -41.00 6.01 14.03
C LYS A 219 -41.33 6.05 12.50
N GLY A 220 -41.39 4.92 11.80
CA GLY A 220 -41.77 4.83 10.41
C GLY A 220 -40.66 5.18 9.39
N LEU A 221 -39.38 5.23 9.81
CA LEU A 221 -38.30 5.48 8.89
C LEU A 221 -38.14 4.33 7.89
N SER A 222 -37.95 4.67 6.60
CA SER A 222 -37.72 3.68 5.55
C SER A 222 -36.41 2.91 5.76
N ASN A 223 -36.36 1.64 5.35
CA ASN A 223 -35.18 0.79 5.48
C ASN A 223 -33.93 1.42 4.86
N ARG A 224 -34.05 2.17 3.75
CA ARG A 224 -32.94 2.87 3.11
C ARG A 224 -32.34 3.94 4.05
N VAL A 225 -33.18 4.71 4.71
CA VAL A 225 -32.75 5.74 5.67
C VAL A 225 -32.08 5.09 6.88
N VAL A 226 -32.70 4.02 7.43
CA VAL A 226 -32.13 3.25 8.54
C VAL A 226 -30.74 2.71 8.17
N LEU A 227 -30.58 2.10 7.01
CA LEU A 227 -29.29 1.53 6.57
C LEU A 227 -28.22 2.61 6.33
N MET A 228 -28.54 3.62 5.52
CA MET A 228 -27.50 4.57 5.05
C MET A 228 -27.19 5.63 6.11
N ARG A 229 -28.19 6.16 6.82
CA ARG A 229 -28.01 7.29 7.74
C ARG A 229 -27.77 6.84 9.18
N HIS A 230 -28.37 5.73 9.61
CA HIS A 230 -28.25 5.26 10.99
C HIS A 230 -27.27 4.10 11.14
N ALA A 231 -27.35 3.05 10.30
CA ALA A 231 -26.49 1.89 10.45
C ALA A 231 -25.08 2.12 9.90
N LEU A 232 -24.95 2.47 8.62
CA LEU A 232 -23.65 2.62 7.98
C LEU A 232 -22.79 3.73 8.62
N ARG A 233 -23.43 4.85 9.01
CA ARG A 233 -22.70 5.95 9.67
C ARG A 233 -22.12 5.53 11.01
N ASN A 234 -22.86 4.74 11.80
CA ASN A 234 -22.37 4.25 13.11
C ASN A 234 -21.39 3.07 12.96
N ALA A 235 -21.49 2.31 11.88
CA ALA A 235 -20.53 1.26 11.52
C ALA A 235 -19.26 1.81 10.84
N ALA A 236 -19.16 3.12 10.58
CA ALA A 236 -18.08 3.71 9.77
C ALA A 236 -16.69 3.53 10.41
N VAL A 237 -16.57 3.64 11.74
CA VAL A 237 -15.25 3.57 12.42
C VAL A 237 -14.57 2.22 12.19
N PRO A 238 -15.18 1.05 12.46
CA PRO A 238 -14.59 -0.24 12.16
C PRO A 238 -14.29 -0.43 10.67
N ILE A 239 -15.17 0.05 9.78
CA ILE A 239 -14.97 -0.04 8.32
C ILE A 239 -13.75 0.79 7.89
N LEU A 240 -13.62 2.02 8.37
CA LEU A 240 -12.46 2.89 8.09
C LEU A 240 -11.16 2.30 8.63
N THR A 241 -11.20 1.67 9.81
CA THR A 241 -10.04 0.96 10.36
C THR A 241 -9.54 -0.12 9.40
N VAL A 242 -10.45 -0.93 8.87
CA VAL A 242 -10.07 -2.00 7.94
C VAL A 242 -9.64 -1.46 6.58
N ILE A 243 -10.27 -0.39 6.09
CA ILE A 243 -9.79 0.32 4.89
C ILE A 243 -8.35 0.82 5.10
N GLY A 244 -8.08 1.41 6.26
CA GLY A 244 -6.76 1.91 6.60
C GLY A 244 -5.70 0.80 6.68
N LEU A 245 -6.00 -0.30 7.35
CA LEU A 245 -5.14 -1.49 7.36
C LEU A 245 -4.94 -2.04 5.93
N GLY A 246 -5.99 -1.98 5.11
CA GLY A 246 -5.93 -2.34 3.70
C GLY A 246 -4.94 -1.46 2.92
N ILE A 247 -4.98 -0.13 3.11
CA ILE A 247 -4.06 0.81 2.45
C ILE A 247 -2.61 0.47 2.82
N ALA A 248 -2.34 0.16 4.07
CA ALA A 248 -1.02 -0.29 4.51
C ALA A 248 -0.59 -1.60 3.79
N GLY A 249 -1.53 -2.55 3.66
CA GLY A 249 -1.32 -3.81 2.93
C GLY A 249 -1.13 -3.66 1.42
N LEU A 250 -1.61 -2.54 0.82
CA LEU A 250 -1.43 -2.26 -0.61
C LEU A 250 0.04 -2.20 -1.02
N ILE A 251 0.92 -1.72 -0.15
CA ILE A 251 2.36 -1.63 -0.43
C ILE A 251 2.92 -3.01 -0.79
N GLY A 252 2.63 -4.03 0.03
CA GLY A 252 3.09 -5.40 -0.25
C GLY A 252 2.42 -6.03 -1.47
N GLY A 253 1.10 -5.84 -1.62
CA GLY A 253 0.34 -6.35 -2.77
C GLY A 253 0.72 -5.69 -4.09
N ALA A 254 1.07 -4.40 -4.07
CA ALA A 254 1.51 -3.67 -5.24
C ALA A 254 2.80 -4.25 -5.83
N VAL A 255 3.77 -4.65 -5.00
CA VAL A 255 5.04 -5.28 -5.45
C VAL A 255 4.77 -6.45 -6.38
N VAL A 256 3.89 -7.37 -5.95
CA VAL A 256 3.54 -8.57 -6.73
C VAL A 256 2.75 -8.20 -7.98
N THR A 257 1.76 -7.33 -7.85
CA THR A 257 0.90 -6.92 -8.97
C THR A 257 1.70 -6.16 -10.05
N GLU A 258 2.56 -5.23 -9.65
CA GLU A 258 3.44 -4.51 -10.56
C GLU A 258 4.36 -5.45 -11.33
N SER A 259 4.88 -6.50 -10.67
CA SER A 259 5.73 -7.51 -11.31
C SER A 259 4.94 -8.35 -12.31
N VAL A 260 3.73 -8.80 -11.98
CA VAL A 260 2.86 -9.61 -12.86
C VAL A 260 2.46 -8.84 -14.11
N TYR A 261 2.09 -7.57 -13.97
CA TYR A 261 1.61 -6.72 -15.07
C TYR A 261 2.70 -5.87 -15.74
N GLY A 262 3.96 -6.04 -15.33
CA GLY A 262 5.07 -5.27 -15.89
C GLY A 262 4.96 -3.76 -15.69
N LEU A 263 4.27 -3.32 -14.62
CA LEU A 263 4.15 -1.90 -14.30
C LEU A 263 5.49 -1.36 -13.77
N PRO A 264 5.97 -0.21 -14.28
CA PRO A 264 7.22 0.38 -13.81
C PRO A 264 7.02 1.16 -12.50
N GLY A 265 6.61 0.47 -11.42
CA GLY A 265 6.35 1.07 -10.12
C GLY A 265 7.48 0.88 -9.11
N LEU A 266 7.27 1.43 -7.90
CA LEU A 266 8.22 1.36 -6.78
C LEU A 266 8.36 -0.07 -6.23
N GLY A 267 7.28 -0.86 -6.24
CA GLY A 267 7.32 -2.24 -5.80
C GLY A 267 8.22 -3.08 -6.69
N ARG A 268 8.08 -2.95 -8.00
CA ARG A 268 8.97 -3.60 -8.97
C ARG A 268 10.40 -3.11 -8.84
N LEU A 269 10.61 -1.80 -8.64
CA LEU A 269 11.95 -1.25 -8.37
C LEU A 269 12.59 -1.90 -7.16
N THR A 270 11.82 -2.15 -6.10
CA THR A 270 12.31 -2.83 -4.90
C THR A 270 12.84 -4.24 -5.23
N VAL A 271 12.06 -5.02 -5.99
CA VAL A 271 12.47 -6.36 -6.40
C VAL A 271 13.74 -6.32 -7.26
N GLU A 272 13.77 -5.44 -8.28
CA GLU A 272 14.92 -5.26 -9.15
C GLU A 272 16.18 -4.86 -8.35
N ALA A 273 16.04 -3.92 -7.40
CA ALA A 273 17.13 -3.48 -6.53
C ALA A 273 17.64 -4.59 -5.60
N VAL A 274 16.74 -5.40 -5.04
CA VAL A 274 17.12 -6.54 -4.18
C VAL A 274 17.90 -7.58 -4.98
N LEU A 275 17.41 -7.94 -6.18
CA LEU A 275 18.07 -8.93 -7.04
C LEU A 275 19.44 -8.45 -7.51
N SER A 276 19.60 -7.15 -7.76
CA SER A 276 20.87 -6.53 -8.17
C SER A 276 21.75 -6.08 -7.00
N ARG A 277 21.33 -6.29 -5.75
CA ARG A 277 22.03 -5.85 -4.53
C ARG A 277 22.32 -4.34 -4.51
N ASP A 278 21.41 -3.56 -5.09
CA ASP A 278 21.53 -2.09 -5.15
C ASP A 278 21.07 -1.46 -3.82
N PHE A 279 21.94 -1.49 -2.82
CA PHE A 279 21.62 -1.08 -1.46
C PHE A 279 21.14 0.37 -1.33
N PRO A 280 21.72 1.38 -2.02
CA PRO A 280 21.19 2.75 -1.94
C PRO A 280 19.72 2.83 -2.33
N THR A 281 19.34 2.15 -3.41
CA THR A 281 17.94 2.09 -3.87
C THR A 281 17.07 1.32 -2.87
N ILE A 282 17.49 0.14 -2.38
CA ILE A 282 16.75 -0.63 -1.39
C ILE A 282 16.48 0.20 -0.13
N GLN A 283 17.52 0.80 0.44
CA GLN A 283 17.44 1.60 1.65
C GLN A 283 16.45 2.75 1.50
N THR A 284 16.56 3.49 0.40
CA THR A 284 15.69 4.65 0.16
C THR A 284 14.23 4.24 -0.08
N VAL A 285 13.96 3.18 -0.83
CA VAL A 285 12.59 2.74 -1.10
C VAL A 285 11.92 2.19 0.16
N ILE A 286 12.65 1.45 1.01
CA ILE A 286 12.11 0.98 2.31
C ILE A 286 11.79 2.17 3.23
N LEU A 287 12.67 3.17 3.30
CA LEU A 287 12.41 4.39 4.08
C LEU A 287 11.19 5.14 3.52
N LEU A 288 11.09 5.29 2.20
CA LEU A 288 9.95 5.93 1.56
C LEU A 288 8.64 5.21 1.89
N PHE A 289 8.60 3.88 1.76
CA PHE A 289 7.42 3.09 2.15
C PHE A 289 7.08 3.24 3.63
N SER A 290 8.09 3.32 4.50
CA SER A 290 7.87 3.53 5.94
C SER A 290 7.27 4.91 6.23
N VAL A 291 7.74 5.95 5.56
CA VAL A 291 7.17 7.31 5.66
C VAL A 291 5.73 7.32 5.15
N VAL A 292 5.48 6.72 3.97
CA VAL A 292 4.13 6.61 3.40
C VAL A 292 3.19 5.86 4.35
N TYR A 293 3.64 4.73 4.91
CA TYR A 293 2.87 3.95 5.89
C TYR A 293 2.49 4.80 7.11
N VAL A 294 3.43 5.55 7.65
CA VAL A 294 3.22 6.40 8.82
C VAL A 294 2.24 7.55 8.51
N VAL A 295 2.38 8.18 7.34
CA VAL A 295 1.47 9.23 6.88
C VAL A 295 0.05 8.68 6.71
N ILE A 296 -0.10 7.49 6.12
CA ILE A 296 -1.40 6.82 5.98
C ILE A 296 -2.03 6.57 7.35
N ASN A 297 -1.29 6.04 8.31
CA ASN A 297 -1.80 5.82 9.68
C ASN A 297 -2.24 7.14 10.34
N LEU A 298 -1.47 8.21 10.17
CA LEU A 298 -1.85 9.53 10.66
C LEU A 298 -3.17 10.01 10.03
N LEU A 299 -3.34 9.84 8.73
CA LEU A 299 -4.58 10.22 8.03
C LEU A 299 -5.78 9.40 8.51
N ILE A 300 -5.58 8.11 8.82
CA ILE A 300 -6.61 7.24 9.39
C ILE A 300 -6.99 7.73 10.79
N ASP A 301 -6.01 8.02 11.64
CA ASP A 301 -6.25 8.54 12.99
C ASP A 301 -7.02 9.87 12.96
N ILE A 302 -6.69 10.77 12.03
CA ILE A 302 -7.44 12.01 11.81
C ILE A 302 -8.86 11.70 11.33
N SER A 303 -9.04 10.72 10.46
CA SER A 303 -10.37 10.34 9.96
C SER A 303 -11.30 9.87 11.08
N TYR A 304 -10.80 9.15 12.10
CA TYR A 304 -11.60 8.75 13.25
C TYR A 304 -12.22 9.93 13.96
N THR A 305 -11.48 11.03 14.14
CA THR A 305 -12.00 12.23 14.82
C THR A 305 -13.12 12.92 14.04
N LEU A 306 -13.18 12.74 12.71
CA LEU A 306 -14.24 13.28 11.86
C LEU A 306 -15.53 12.45 11.91
N PHE A 307 -15.40 11.11 12.07
CA PHE A 307 -16.55 10.20 12.07
C PHE A 307 -17.12 9.94 13.48
N ASP A 308 -16.29 9.97 14.51
CA ASP A 308 -16.73 9.83 15.91
C ASP A 308 -16.36 11.06 16.75
N PRO A 309 -17.28 12.02 16.94
CA PRO A 309 -17.02 13.21 17.73
C PRO A 309 -16.89 12.91 19.24
N ARG A 310 -17.13 11.66 19.69
CA ARG A 310 -16.92 11.24 21.08
C ARG A 310 -15.45 11.00 21.39
N ILE A 311 -14.62 10.77 20.38
CA ILE A 311 -13.16 10.69 20.50
C ILE A 311 -12.63 12.12 20.65
N ARG A 312 -12.76 12.67 21.87
CA ARG A 312 -12.11 13.94 22.26
C ARG A 312 -10.89 13.57 23.09
N TYR A 313 -9.72 13.85 22.51
CA TYR A 313 -8.45 13.75 23.22
C TYR A 313 -8.06 15.10 23.83
#